data_9c9d5eabbc02c51f615b4e237c91b994
#
_entry.id   9c9d5eabbc02c51f615b4e237c91b994
#
_cell.length_a   1.000
_cell.length_b   1.000
_cell.length_c   1.000
_cell.angle_alpha   90.00
_cell.angle_beta   90.00
_cell.angle_gamma   90.00
#
_symmetry.space_group_name_H-M   'P 1'
#
loop_
_entity.id
_entity.type
_entity.pdbx_description
1 polymer ?
#
loop_
_entity_poly.entity_id
_entity_poly.type
_entity_poly.pdbx_seq_one_letter_code
_entity_poly.pdbx_strand_id
1 'polypeptide(L)'
;MSHVSAVLLVLLAGTMWAASGTAAQDFYAQSHHLPVELTQVRLFLSSGLFFLLAWWSGGLQRGVRTLRHSPRLLLRMAVHGILGIMIVQFSYFKGIAAGDAAATTVICSTSPALMILYLAVRHRRLPRMAEMLTVAAAVAGVFLLVTGGDLTRLSVPSDCVVWSLISGATFVFAMIYPVHLLRRFDRFFLLAVCMLFGGIALLPATQAIADVGAFFTAQTWFDLFVIIGLGTVVAFFAFALGLRWLSPAETAITATIEPVASVSFAWLIFGTHFSPVQAGGIVLVILAILTPNLLRKGGYT
;
A
#
# COMPACT_ATOMS: atom_id res chain seq x y z
N MET A 1 -22.72 -3.30 13.39
CA MET A 1 -21.65 -4.26 13.11
C MET A 1 -20.91 -4.52 14.42
N SER A 2 -20.51 -5.76 14.73
CA SER A 2 -19.78 -6.04 15.96
C SER A 2 -18.30 -5.62 15.81
N HIS A 3 -17.59 -5.40 16.94
CA HIS A 3 -16.15 -5.13 16.97
C HIS A 3 -15.36 -6.25 16.26
N VAL A 4 -15.73 -7.51 16.51
CA VAL A 4 -15.12 -8.68 15.86
C VAL A 4 -15.27 -8.62 14.34
N SER A 5 -16.46 -8.27 13.84
CA SER A 5 -16.66 -8.11 12.38
C SER A 5 -15.77 -7.02 11.78
N ALA A 6 -15.51 -5.95 12.51
CA ALA A 6 -14.62 -4.88 12.06
C ALA A 6 -13.14 -5.34 11.99
N VAL A 7 -12.69 -6.10 12.99
CA VAL A 7 -11.35 -6.74 12.98
C VAL A 7 -11.22 -7.68 11.78
N LEU A 8 -12.22 -8.56 11.56
CA LEU A 8 -12.21 -9.49 10.42
C LEU A 8 -12.15 -8.77 9.07
N LEU A 9 -12.82 -7.63 8.91
CA LEU A 9 -12.75 -6.84 7.68
C LEU A 9 -11.37 -6.24 7.43
N VAL A 10 -10.68 -5.76 8.46
CA VAL A 10 -9.32 -5.23 8.32
C VAL A 10 -8.31 -6.36 8.07
N LEU A 11 -8.46 -7.53 8.71
CA LEU A 11 -7.68 -8.73 8.42
C LEU A 11 -7.87 -9.17 6.96
N LEU A 12 -9.12 -9.21 6.49
CA LEU A 12 -9.44 -9.53 5.10
C LEU A 12 -8.75 -8.54 4.14
N ALA A 13 -8.83 -7.25 4.42
CA ALA A 13 -8.22 -6.23 3.59
C ALA A 13 -6.69 -6.40 3.48
N GLY A 14 -5.99 -6.59 4.60
CA GLY A 14 -4.54 -6.81 4.62
C GLY A 14 -4.15 -8.11 3.91
N THR A 15 -4.92 -9.18 4.09
CA THR A 15 -4.70 -10.44 3.37
C THR A 15 -4.92 -10.27 1.85
N MET A 16 -5.93 -9.50 1.42
CA MET A 16 -6.17 -9.21 0.01
C MET A 16 -5.07 -8.32 -0.60
N TRP A 17 -4.49 -7.39 0.17
CA TRP A 17 -3.32 -6.63 -0.29
C TRP A 17 -2.10 -7.53 -0.48
N ALA A 18 -1.82 -8.43 0.46
CA ALA A 18 -0.76 -9.42 0.33
C ALA A 18 -0.97 -10.33 -0.89
N ALA A 19 -2.19 -10.85 -1.08
CA ALA A 19 -2.55 -11.64 -2.25
C ALA A 19 -2.35 -10.88 -3.57
N SER A 20 -2.68 -9.57 -3.58
CA SER A 20 -2.44 -8.71 -4.75
C SER A 20 -0.96 -8.56 -5.08
N GLY A 21 -0.09 -8.44 -4.08
CA GLY A 21 1.37 -8.42 -4.29
C GLY A 21 1.89 -9.74 -4.84
N THR A 22 1.41 -10.85 -4.28
CA THR A 22 1.74 -12.22 -4.75
C THR A 22 1.28 -12.45 -6.19
N ALA A 23 0.05 -12.06 -6.52
CA ALA A 23 -0.47 -12.13 -7.88
C ALA A 23 0.30 -11.23 -8.87
N ALA A 24 0.79 -10.07 -8.42
CA ALA A 24 1.65 -9.23 -9.26
C ALA A 24 3.01 -9.88 -9.53
N GLN A 25 3.58 -10.61 -8.56
CA GLN A 25 4.80 -11.39 -8.77
C GLN A 25 4.59 -12.49 -9.79
N ASP A 26 3.48 -13.25 -9.69
CA ASP A 26 3.12 -14.29 -10.64
C ASP A 26 2.85 -13.73 -12.03
N PHE A 27 2.12 -12.61 -12.11
CA PHE A 27 1.88 -11.87 -13.35
C PHE A 27 3.19 -11.51 -14.08
N TYR A 28 4.20 -11.00 -13.37
CA TYR A 28 5.50 -10.70 -13.97
C TYR A 28 6.29 -11.94 -14.37
N ALA A 29 6.12 -13.06 -13.68
CA ALA A 29 6.74 -14.33 -14.07
C ALA A 29 6.12 -14.92 -15.35
N GLN A 30 4.84 -14.64 -15.61
CA GLN A 30 4.09 -15.18 -16.75
C GLN A 30 4.03 -14.23 -17.94
N SER A 31 4.26 -12.95 -17.75
CA SER A 31 4.12 -11.91 -18.78
C SER A 31 5.37 -11.08 -18.93
N HIS A 32 5.53 -10.44 -20.10
CA HIS A 32 6.60 -9.49 -20.36
C HIS A 32 6.19 -8.03 -20.11
N HIS A 33 5.05 -7.82 -19.45
CA HIS A 33 4.55 -6.49 -19.16
C HIS A 33 5.39 -5.75 -18.12
N LEU A 34 5.53 -4.44 -18.32
CA LEU A 34 6.32 -3.58 -17.45
C LEU A 34 5.50 -3.13 -16.21
N PRO A 35 6.17 -2.84 -15.08
CA PRO A 35 5.50 -2.30 -13.90
C PRO A 35 4.67 -1.03 -14.14
N VAL A 36 5.12 -0.17 -15.07
CA VAL A 36 4.40 1.05 -15.46
C VAL A 36 3.09 0.72 -16.16
N GLU A 37 3.07 -0.32 -16.98
CA GLU A 37 1.89 -0.77 -17.72
C GLU A 37 0.84 -1.35 -16.77
N LEU A 38 1.23 -2.29 -15.91
CA LEU A 38 0.34 -2.86 -14.90
C LEU A 38 -0.22 -1.76 -13.98
N THR A 39 0.63 -0.80 -13.58
CA THR A 39 0.18 0.33 -12.74
C THR A 39 -0.87 1.16 -13.46
N GLN A 40 -0.66 1.50 -14.73
CA GLN A 40 -1.60 2.28 -15.53
C GLN A 40 -2.96 1.56 -15.65
N VAL A 41 -2.94 0.29 -16.07
CA VAL A 41 -4.15 -0.54 -16.23
C VAL A 41 -4.90 -0.65 -14.89
N ARG A 42 -4.18 -0.95 -13.80
CA ARG A 42 -4.78 -1.02 -12.46
C ARG A 42 -5.43 0.30 -12.07
N LEU A 43 -4.76 1.44 -12.26
CA LEU A 43 -5.28 2.75 -11.87
C LEU A 43 -6.55 3.12 -12.65
N PHE A 44 -6.59 2.90 -13.96
CA PHE A 44 -7.79 3.21 -14.76
C PHE A 44 -8.96 2.28 -14.43
N LEU A 45 -8.73 0.96 -14.39
CA LEU A 45 -9.80 0.00 -14.09
C LEU A 45 -10.33 0.18 -12.67
N SER A 46 -9.44 0.38 -11.69
CA SER A 46 -9.87 0.66 -10.32
C SER A 46 -10.59 2.00 -10.21
N SER A 47 -10.17 3.03 -10.94
CA SER A 47 -10.88 4.31 -11.00
C SER A 47 -12.32 4.12 -11.47
N GLY A 48 -12.54 3.38 -12.57
CA GLY A 48 -13.87 3.06 -13.08
C GLY A 48 -14.74 2.34 -12.03
N LEU A 49 -14.20 1.32 -11.37
CA LEU A 49 -14.91 0.58 -10.33
C LEU A 49 -15.23 1.46 -9.11
N PHE A 50 -14.32 2.35 -8.70
CA PHE A 50 -14.60 3.30 -7.61
C PHE A 50 -15.60 4.38 -8.03
N PHE A 51 -15.67 4.79 -9.30
CA PHE A 51 -16.75 5.65 -9.76
C PHE A 51 -18.11 4.96 -9.68
N LEU A 52 -18.20 3.67 -10.00
CA LEU A 52 -19.42 2.88 -9.82
C LEU A 52 -19.84 2.79 -8.35
N LEU A 53 -18.89 2.55 -7.44
CA LEU A 53 -19.14 2.55 -5.99
C LEU A 53 -19.56 3.93 -5.49
N ALA A 54 -18.94 5.00 -5.98
CA ALA A 54 -19.30 6.37 -5.64
C ALA A 54 -20.70 6.74 -6.16
N TRP A 55 -21.08 6.25 -7.32
CA TRP A 55 -22.44 6.40 -7.86
C TRP A 55 -23.46 5.68 -7.00
N TRP A 56 -23.20 4.43 -6.66
CA TRP A 56 -24.07 3.62 -5.80
C TRP A 56 -24.24 4.21 -4.41
N SER A 57 -23.19 4.75 -3.80
CA SER A 57 -23.23 5.42 -2.47
C SER A 57 -23.82 6.83 -2.49
N GLY A 58 -24.16 7.36 -3.68
CA GLY A 58 -24.57 8.79 -3.85
C GLY A 58 -23.42 9.77 -3.67
N GLY A 59 -22.18 9.29 -3.53
CA GLY A 59 -20.96 10.10 -3.39
C GLY A 59 -20.61 10.86 -4.65
N LEU A 60 -20.92 10.31 -5.84
CA LEU A 60 -20.61 10.91 -7.14
C LEU A 60 -21.28 12.27 -7.31
N GLN A 61 -22.60 12.35 -7.12
CA GLN A 61 -23.35 13.60 -7.29
C GLN A 61 -22.90 14.68 -6.29
N ARG A 62 -22.67 14.29 -5.02
CA ARG A 62 -22.15 15.18 -3.97
C ARG A 62 -20.77 15.68 -4.30
N GLY A 63 -19.89 14.79 -4.77
CA GLY A 63 -18.51 15.11 -5.16
C GLY A 63 -18.46 16.09 -6.33
N VAL A 64 -19.22 15.83 -7.41
CA VAL A 64 -19.30 16.72 -8.58
C VAL A 64 -19.83 18.09 -8.18
N ARG A 65 -20.89 18.15 -7.34
CA ARG A 65 -21.44 19.43 -6.85
C ARG A 65 -20.37 20.22 -6.06
N THR A 66 -19.63 19.55 -5.19
CA THR A 66 -18.55 20.18 -4.38
C THR A 66 -17.44 20.72 -5.29
N LEU A 67 -17.04 19.98 -6.33
CA LEU A 67 -16.00 20.43 -7.28
C LEU A 67 -16.44 21.63 -8.11
N ARG A 68 -17.71 21.70 -8.52
CA ARG A 68 -18.25 22.87 -9.24
C ARG A 68 -18.11 24.17 -8.43
N HIS A 69 -18.26 24.11 -7.09
CA HIS A 69 -18.12 25.27 -6.22
C HIS A 69 -16.66 25.52 -5.79
N SER A 70 -15.77 24.56 -5.95
CA SER A 70 -14.38 24.67 -5.48
C SER A 70 -13.40 23.93 -6.42
N PRO A 71 -13.17 24.44 -7.65
CA PRO A 71 -12.37 23.74 -8.67
C PRO A 71 -10.90 23.53 -8.23
N ARG A 72 -10.37 24.37 -7.32
CA ARG A 72 -9.01 24.20 -6.76
C ARG A 72 -8.83 22.88 -6.02
N LEU A 73 -9.92 22.24 -5.57
CA LEU A 73 -9.86 20.93 -4.95
C LEU A 73 -9.51 19.82 -5.95
N LEU A 74 -9.86 20.01 -7.23
CA LEU A 74 -9.47 19.09 -8.30
C LEU A 74 -7.94 19.01 -8.46
N LEU A 75 -7.25 20.17 -8.42
CA LEU A 75 -5.78 20.19 -8.44
C LEU A 75 -5.19 19.45 -7.23
N ARG A 76 -5.78 19.61 -6.04
CA ARG A 76 -5.32 18.88 -4.86
C ARG A 76 -5.55 17.37 -4.99
N MET A 77 -6.64 16.95 -5.62
CA MET A 77 -6.88 15.54 -5.94
C MET A 77 -5.87 15.03 -6.97
N ALA A 78 -5.53 15.82 -8.00
CA ALA A 78 -4.51 15.46 -8.98
C ALA A 78 -3.13 15.30 -8.31
N VAL A 79 -2.74 16.22 -7.45
CA VAL A 79 -1.48 16.11 -6.67
C VAL A 79 -1.47 14.84 -5.81
N HIS A 80 -2.55 14.53 -5.10
CA HIS A 80 -2.64 13.30 -4.32
C HIS A 80 -2.65 12.06 -5.21
N GLY A 81 -3.35 12.09 -6.34
CA GLY A 81 -3.42 10.99 -7.30
C GLY A 81 -2.05 10.66 -7.90
N ILE A 82 -1.30 11.69 -8.29
CA ILE A 82 0.00 11.52 -8.94
C ILE A 82 1.10 11.22 -7.89
N LEU A 83 1.32 12.12 -6.94
CA LEU A 83 2.43 12.00 -5.98
C LEU A 83 2.15 11.02 -4.84
N GLY A 84 0.89 10.79 -4.51
CA GLY A 84 0.47 9.84 -3.48
C GLY A 84 0.17 8.45 -4.06
N ILE A 85 -0.90 8.30 -4.83
CA ILE A 85 -1.39 6.98 -5.22
C ILE A 85 -0.54 6.36 -6.33
N MET A 86 -0.26 7.09 -7.41
CA MET A 86 0.47 6.57 -8.57
C MET A 86 1.90 6.18 -8.19
N ILE A 87 2.66 7.08 -7.53
CA ILE A 87 4.06 6.77 -7.19
C ILE A 87 4.13 5.60 -6.20
N VAL A 88 3.26 5.54 -5.19
CA VAL A 88 3.20 4.39 -4.26
C VAL A 88 3.00 3.09 -5.02
N GLN A 89 2.01 3.01 -5.90
CA GLN A 89 1.70 1.78 -6.62
C GLN A 89 2.76 1.41 -7.64
N PHE A 90 3.25 2.38 -8.40
CA PHE A 90 4.31 2.15 -9.38
C PHE A 90 5.60 1.66 -8.73
N SER A 91 6.06 2.33 -7.66
CA SER A 91 7.28 1.93 -6.96
C SER A 91 7.12 0.59 -6.24
N TYR A 92 5.94 0.28 -5.70
CA TYR A 92 5.64 -1.04 -5.14
C TYR A 92 5.74 -2.15 -6.19
N PHE A 93 5.10 -1.99 -7.33
CA PHE A 93 5.16 -2.96 -8.41
C PHE A 93 6.56 -3.08 -9.01
N LYS A 94 7.30 -1.97 -9.10
CA LYS A 94 8.68 -2.00 -9.57
C LYS A 94 9.61 -2.71 -8.57
N GLY A 95 9.35 -2.57 -7.28
CA GLY A 95 10.02 -3.36 -6.24
C GLY A 95 9.76 -4.85 -6.39
N ILE A 96 8.50 -5.27 -6.61
CA ILE A 96 8.14 -6.68 -6.84
C ILE A 96 8.83 -7.22 -8.09
N ALA A 97 8.78 -6.51 -9.20
CA ALA A 97 9.41 -6.93 -10.45
C ALA A 97 10.94 -7.03 -10.38
N ALA A 98 11.56 -6.24 -9.48
CA ALA A 98 13.02 -6.27 -9.25
C ALA A 98 13.47 -7.33 -8.23
N GLY A 99 12.53 -7.86 -7.43
CA GLY A 99 12.81 -8.85 -6.39
C GLY A 99 11.64 -9.81 -6.20
N ASP A 100 10.94 -9.66 -5.08
CA ASP A 100 9.76 -10.46 -4.76
C ASP A 100 8.73 -9.65 -3.93
N ALA A 101 7.49 -10.17 -3.86
CA ALA A 101 6.39 -9.51 -3.17
C ALA A 101 6.58 -9.46 -1.65
N ALA A 102 7.18 -10.50 -1.06
CA ALA A 102 7.37 -10.56 0.40
C ALA A 102 8.41 -9.53 0.87
N ALA A 103 9.60 -9.51 0.24
CA ALA A 103 10.63 -8.54 0.57
C ALA A 103 10.13 -7.09 0.36
N THR A 104 9.48 -6.83 -0.79
CA THR A 104 8.88 -5.53 -1.10
C THR A 104 7.88 -5.12 -0.04
N THR A 105 6.93 -5.97 0.34
CA THR A 105 5.90 -5.67 1.33
C THR A 105 6.50 -5.44 2.72
N VAL A 106 7.46 -6.26 3.15
CA VAL A 106 8.13 -6.09 4.45
C VAL A 106 8.89 -4.76 4.50
N ILE A 107 9.63 -4.40 3.44
CA ILE A 107 10.34 -3.12 3.36
C ILE A 107 9.36 -1.94 3.36
N CYS A 108 8.29 -1.99 2.56
CA CYS A 108 7.23 -0.97 2.56
C CYS A 108 6.56 -0.82 3.93
N SER A 109 6.47 -1.90 4.71
CA SER A 109 5.89 -1.91 6.06
C SER A 109 6.71 -1.13 7.09
N THR A 110 7.87 -0.56 6.71
CA THR A 110 8.59 0.43 7.52
C THR A 110 7.99 1.83 7.47
N SER A 111 6.94 2.06 6.67
CA SER A 111 6.25 3.36 6.56
C SER A 111 5.88 4.00 7.90
N PRO A 112 5.45 3.28 8.97
CA PRO A 112 5.22 3.88 10.28
C PRO A 112 6.48 4.49 10.89
N ALA A 113 7.65 3.87 10.70
CA ALA A 113 8.93 4.43 11.15
C ALA A 113 9.28 5.72 10.36
N LEU A 114 9.07 5.70 9.05
CA LEU A 114 9.23 6.89 8.20
C LEU A 114 8.24 8.01 8.58
N MET A 115 7.01 7.65 8.98
CA MET A 115 6.02 8.60 9.51
C MET A 115 6.51 9.27 10.80
N ILE A 116 7.10 8.49 11.72
CA ILE A 116 7.68 9.03 12.98
C ILE A 116 8.77 10.04 12.66
N LEU A 117 9.70 9.71 11.76
CA LEU A 117 10.77 10.61 11.34
C LEU A 117 10.22 11.87 10.69
N TYR A 118 9.26 11.75 9.78
CA TYR A 118 8.59 12.89 9.15
C TYR A 118 7.96 13.82 10.20
N LEU A 119 7.20 13.27 11.15
CA LEU A 119 6.54 14.06 12.20
C LEU A 119 7.54 14.71 13.16
N ALA A 120 8.66 14.05 13.47
CA ALA A 120 9.74 14.60 14.28
C ALA A 120 10.35 15.84 13.61
N VAL A 121 10.68 15.75 12.32
CA VAL A 121 11.20 16.89 11.52
C VAL A 121 10.14 17.98 11.38
N ARG A 122 8.91 17.62 11.05
CA ARG A 122 7.80 18.57 10.81
C ARG A 122 7.47 19.40 12.06
N HIS A 123 7.51 18.78 13.24
CA HIS A 123 7.24 19.42 14.53
C HIS A 123 8.50 19.92 15.24
N ARG A 124 9.67 19.80 14.61
CA ARG A 124 10.98 20.20 15.16
C ARG A 124 11.21 19.64 16.56
N ARG A 125 10.83 18.39 16.79
CA ARG A 125 10.98 17.68 18.07
C ARG A 125 11.85 16.44 17.89
N LEU A 126 12.57 16.06 18.93
CA LEU A 126 13.21 14.75 18.96
C LEU A 126 12.15 13.66 19.14
N PRO A 127 12.30 12.51 18.47
CA PRO A 127 11.46 11.34 18.71
C PRO A 127 11.59 10.90 20.18
N ARG A 128 10.51 10.41 20.76
CA ARG A 128 10.51 9.82 22.09
C ARG A 128 11.28 8.48 22.06
N MET A 129 11.74 7.99 23.21
CA MET A 129 12.49 6.72 23.29
C MET A 129 11.75 5.57 22.59
N ALA A 130 10.45 5.44 22.81
CA ALA A 130 9.63 4.43 22.13
C ALA A 130 9.59 4.60 20.60
N GLU A 131 9.53 5.84 20.10
CA GLU A 131 9.58 6.16 18.68
C GLU A 131 10.97 5.84 18.10
N MET A 132 12.03 6.11 18.84
CA MET A 132 13.41 5.76 18.47
C MET A 132 13.62 4.25 18.38
N LEU A 133 13.10 3.49 19.34
CA LEU A 133 13.15 2.02 19.33
C LEU A 133 12.38 1.45 18.11
N THR A 134 11.23 2.03 17.77
CA THR A 134 10.47 1.66 16.57
C THR A 134 11.29 1.88 15.30
N VAL A 135 11.91 3.05 15.16
CA VAL A 135 12.74 3.35 13.98
C VAL A 135 13.95 2.43 13.93
N ALA A 136 14.65 2.23 15.06
CA ALA A 136 15.80 1.36 15.14
C ALA A 136 15.46 -0.11 14.79
N ALA A 137 14.33 -0.62 15.30
CA ALA A 137 13.86 -1.97 15.00
C ALA A 137 13.48 -2.12 13.50
N ALA A 138 12.80 -1.12 12.91
CA ALA A 138 12.47 -1.14 11.49
C ALA A 138 13.73 -1.14 10.61
N VAL A 139 14.70 -0.28 10.90
CA VAL A 139 15.97 -0.20 10.16
C VAL A 139 16.77 -1.49 10.31
N ALA A 140 16.93 -2.00 11.54
CA ALA A 140 17.63 -3.25 11.80
C ALA A 140 16.95 -4.43 11.12
N GLY A 141 15.61 -4.49 11.15
CA GLY A 141 14.84 -5.56 10.52
C GLY A 141 15.01 -5.57 9.00
N VAL A 142 14.92 -4.41 8.34
CA VAL A 142 15.19 -4.30 6.89
C VAL A 142 16.64 -4.67 6.57
N PHE A 143 17.57 -4.21 7.38
CA PHE A 143 18.99 -4.53 7.20
C PHE A 143 19.24 -6.04 7.25
N LEU A 144 18.70 -6.74 8.25
CA LEU A 144 18.82 -8.21 8.37
C LEU A 144 18.11 -8.94 7.22
N LEU A 145 16.95 -8.46 6.76
CA LEU A 145 16.25 -9.03 5.61
C LEU A 145 17.07 -8.90 4.34
N VAL A 146 17.61 -7.71 4.09
CA VAL A 146 18.31 -7.38 2.85
C VAL A 146 19.67 -8.04 2.75
N THR A 147 20.40 -8.14 3.86
CA THR A 147 21.76 -8.73 3.89
C THR A 147 21.75 -10.24 4.16
N GLY A 148 20.68 -10.77 4.80
CA GLY A 148 20.66 -12.14 5.27
C GLY A 148 21.78 -12.47 6.29
N GLY A 149 22.44 -11.42 6.85
CA GLY A 149 23.58 -11.51 7.76
C GLY A 149 24.95 -11.46 7.08
N ASP A 150 25.01 -11.43 5.76
CA ASP A 150 26.26 -11.26 5.01
C ASP A 150 26.38 -9.82 4.49
N LEU A 151 27.33 -9.07 5.03
CA LEU A 151 27.56 -7.66 4.67
C LEU A 151 28.23 -7.48 3.29
N THR A 152 28.74 -8.56 2.72
CA THR A 152 29.43 -8.49 1.43
C THR A 152 28.48 -8.73 0.24
N ARG A 153 27.29 -9.27 0.50
CA ARG A 153 26.30 -9.59 -0.53
C ARG A 153 24.89 -9.21 -0.07
N LEU A 154 24.11 -8.69 -0.99
CA LEU A 154 22.70 -8.46 -0.73
C LEU A 154 21.91 -9.73 -1.09
N SER A 155 21.08 -10.21 -0.16
CA SER A 155 20.12 -11.30 -0.41
C SER A 155 18.88 -10.82 -1.18
N VAL A 156 18.60 -9.51 -1.11
CA VAL A 156 17.54 -8.84 -1.86
C VAL A 156 18.18 -7.86 -2.83
N PRO A 157 17.78 -7.84 -4.12
CA PRO A 157 18.34 -6.92 -5.11
C PRO A 157 18.22 -5.45 -4.67
N SER A 158 19.25 -4.65 -4.92
CA SER A 158 19.29 -3.23 -4.55
C SER A 158 18.11 -2.43 -5.11
N ASP A 159 17.71 -2.71 -6.35
CA ASP A 159 16.58 -2.06 -7.00
C ASP A 159 15.25 -2.35 -6.28
N CYS A 160 15.05 -3.61 -5.83
CA CYS A 160 13.91 -3.95 -4.99
C CYS A 160 13.89 -3.11 -3.71
N VAL A 161 15.02 -2.99 -3.01
CA VAL A 161 15.15 -2.21 -1.78
C VAL A 161 14.83 -0.73 -2.04
N VAL A 162 15.44 -0.14 -3.06
CA VAL A 162 15.26 1.29 -3.38
C VAL A 162 13.81 1.59 -3.72
N TRP A 163 13.18 0.82 -4.61
CA TRP A 163 11.80 1.05 -5.02
C TRP A 163 10.81 0.80 -3.89
N SER A 164 11.06 -0.20 -3.04
CA SER A 164 10.23 -0.46 -1.85
C SER A 164 10.32 0.67 -0.83
N LEU A 165 11.51 1.25 -0.60
CA LEU A 165 11.68 2.40 0.28
C LEU A 165 11.01 3.66 -0.30
N ILE A 166 11.08 3.89 -1.63
CA ILE A 166 10.35 4.97 -2.29
C ILE A 166 8.84 4.79 -2.09
N SER A 167 8.33 3.56 -2.26
CA SER A 167 6.92 3.25 -2.00
C SER A 167 6.53 3.56 -0.56
N GLY A 168 7.30 3.08 0.42
CA GLY A 168 7.05 3.36 1.84
C GLY A 168 7.10 4.85 2.19
N ALA A 169 8.05 5.60 1.63
CA ALA A 169 8.17 7.04 1.87
C ALA A 169 7.01 7.84 1.24
N THR A 170 6.65 7.52 0.00
CA THR A 170 5.52 8.17 -0.68
C THR A 170 4.18 7.77 -0.06
N PHE A 171 4.08 6.58 0.54
CA PHE A 171 2.91 6.16 1.32
C PHE A 171 2.68 7.08 2.52
N VAL A 172 3.73 7.57 3.19
CA VAL A 172 3.59 8.59 4.26
C VAL A 172 2.92 9.85 3.74
N PHE A 173 3.33 10.35 2.56
CA PHE A 173 2.65 11.47 1.92
C PHE A 173 1.19 11.13 1.58
N ALA A 174 0.94 9.95 1.02
CA ALA A 174 -0.40 9.48 0.66
C ALA A 174 -1.34 9.37 1.87
N MET A 175 -0.83 9.14 3.06
CA MET A 175 -1.62 9.09 4.30
C MET A 175 -1.95 10.49 4.86
N ILE A 176 -1.01 11.43 4.77
CA ILE A 176 -1.15 12.75 5.40
C ILE A 176 -1.92 13.73 4.52
N TYR A 177 -1.58 13.75 3.22
CA TYR A 177 -2.06 14.76 2.30
C TYR A 177 -3.59 14.78 2.12
N PRO A 178 -4.31 13.64 2.00
CA PRO A 178 -5.73 13.63 1.68
C PRO A 178 -6.64 13.89 2.89
N VAL A 179 -6.14 14.04 4.11
CA VAL A 179 -6.96 14.17 5.33
C VAL A 179 -8.01 15.27 5.20
N HIS A 180 -7.67 16.42 4.63
CA HIS A 180 -8.61 17.52 4.42
C HIS A 180 -9.58 17.27 3.24
N LEU A 181 -9.20 16.44 2.25
CA LEU A 181 -10.06 16.04 1.15
C LEU A 181 -11.11 15.02 1.62
N LEU A 182 -10.71 14.06 2.47
CA LEU A 182 -11.59 13.05 3.06
C LEU A 182 -12.71 13.64 3.93
N ARG A 183 -12.53 14.86 4.46
CA ARG A 183 -13.58 15.58 5.19
C ARG A 183 -14.64 16.19 4.27
N ARG A 184 -14.35 16.38 2.99
CA ARG A 184 -15.22 17.07 2.02
C ARG A 184 -15.83 16.15 0.98
N PHE A 185 -15.18 15.03 0.70
CA PHE A 185 -15.56 14.10 -0.35
C PHE A 185 -15.86 12.71 0.21
N ASP A 186 -16.77 12.03 -0.44
CA ASP A 186 -16.91 10.59 -0.27
C ASP A 186 -15.61 9.89 -0.67
N ARG A 187 -15.21 8.88 0.11
CA ARG A 187 -13.93 8.18 -0.07
C ARG A 187 -13.81 7.50 -1.42
N PHE A 188 -14.91 6.92 -1.93
CA PHE A 188 -14.90 6.24 -3.23
C PHE A 188 -14.76 7.25 -4.37
N PHE A 189 -15.46 8.39 -4.28
CA PHE A 189 -15.29 9.48 -5.22
C PHE A 189 -13.87 10.05 -5.21
N LEU A 190 -13.29 10.25 -4.03
CA LEU A 190 -11.92 10.72 -3.90
C LEU A 190 -10.92 9.75 -4.54
N LEU A 191 -11.02 8.44 -4.21
CA LEU A 191 -10.15 7.40 -4.78
C LEU A 191 -10.31 7.32 -6.31
N ALA A 192 -11.55 7.34 -6.82
CA ALA A 192 -11.82 7.30 -8.25
C ALA A 192 -11.10 8.43 -9.00
N VAL A 193 -11.29 9.68 -8.55
CA VAL A 193 -10.68 10.86 -9.19
C VAL A 193 -9.16 10.85 -9.06
N CYS A 194 -8.62 10.48 -7.89
CA CYS A 194 -7.17 10.43 -7.69
C CYS A 194 -6.51 9.34 -8.53
N MET A 195 -7.10 8.14 -8.61
CA MET A 195 -6.59 7.06 -9.47
C MET A 195 -6.68 7.42 -10.95
N LEU A 196 -7.75 8.12 -11.37
CA LEU A 196 -7.86 8.63 -12.73
C LEU A 196 -6.69 9.56 -13.09
N PHE A 197 -6.38 10.53 -12.23
CA PHE A 197 -5.23 11.42 -12.45
C PHE A 197 -3.90 10.68 -12.44
N GLY A 198 -3.73 9.68 -11.57
CA GLY A 198 -2.53 8.82 -11.58
C GLY A 198 -2.39 8.05 -12.89
N GLY A 199 -3.48 7.46 -13.41
CA GLY A 199 -3.49 6.76 -14.70
C GLY A 199 -3.19 7.70 -15.88
N ILE A 200 -3.80 8.89 -15.90
CA ILE A 200 -3.55 9.92 -16.93
C ILE A 200 -2.06 10.36 -16.91
N ALA A 201 -1.48 10.53 -15.74
CA ALA A 201 -0.08 10.94 -15.61
C ALA A 201 0.91 9.90 -16.18
N LEU A 202 0.51 8.64 -16.31
CA LEU A 202 1.32 7.57 -16.92
C LEU A 202 1.17 7.47 -18.44
N LEU A 203 0.21 8.17 -19.07
CA LEU A 203 0.02 8.13 -20.53
C LEU A 203 1.28 8.47 -21.36
N PRO A 204 2.16 9.41 -20.93
CA PRO A 204 3.40 9.65 -21.65
C PRO A 204 4.42 8.51 -21.55
N ALA A 205 4.34 7.69 -20.50
CA ALA A 205 5.27 6.58 -20.24
C ALA A 205 4.78 5.26 -20.87
N THR A 206 3.46 5.08 -20.97
CA THR A 206 2.85 3.90 -21.58
C THR A 206 1.40 4.18 -21.94
N GLN A 207 0.92 3.50 -22.97
CA GLN A 207 -0.49 3.52 -23.39
C GLN A 207 -1.16 2.15 -23.23
N ALA A 208 -0.72 1.37 -22.27
CA ALA A 208 -1.22 0.01 -22.02
C ALA A 208 -2.75 -0.06 -21.86
N ILE A 209 -3.39 1.03 -21.38
CA ILE A 209 -4.86 1.08 -21.27
C ILE A 209 -5.55 1.09 -22.64
N ALA A 210 -4.89 1.50 -23.73
CA ALA A 210 -5.47 1.49 -25.06
C ALA A 210 -5.61 0.06 -25.59
N ASP A 211 -4.75 -0.87 -25.13
CA ASP A 211 -4.82 -2.29 -25.45
C ASP A 211 -4.93 -3.14 -24.17
N VAL A 212 -5.89 -2.78 -23.33
CA VAL A 212 -6.11 -3.49 -22.06
C VAL A 212 -6.43 -4.98 -22.26
N GLY A 213 -6.97 -5.35 -23.42
CA GLY A 213 -7.26 -6.75 -23.76
C GLY A 213 -6.00 -7.63 -23.80
N ALA A 214 -4.84 -7.07 -24.13
CA ALA A 214 -3.58 -7.80 -24.12
C ALA A 214 -3.15 -8.27 -22.71
N PHE A 215 -3.66 -7.62 -21.67
CA PHE A 215 -3.41 -8.01 -20.28
C PHE A 215 -4.28 -9.18 -19.83
N PHE A 216 -5.51 -9.31 -20.36
CA PHE A 216 -6.46 -10.36 -19.99
C PHE A 216 -6.32 -11.59 -20.89
N THR A 217 -5.20 -12.28 -20.74
CA THR A 217 -4.98 -13.58 -21.38
C THR A 217 -5.48 -14.74 -20.51
N ALA A 218 -5.53 -15.95 -21.05
CA ALA A 218 -5.88 -17.15 -20.27
C ALA A 218 -4.92 -17.39 -19.09
N GLN A 219 -3.71 -16.86 -19.15
CA GLN A 219 -2.67 -16.99 -18.11
C GLN A 219 -2.76 -15.91 -17.04
N THR A 220 -3.09 -14.67 -17.41
CA THR A 220 -2.96 -13.49 -16.53
C THR A 220 -4.29 -12.95 -15.98
N TRP A 221 -5.44 -13.43 -16.51
CA TRP A 221 -6.76 -12.91 -16.09
C TRP A 221 -7.02 -13.08 -14.60
N PHE A 222 -6.55 -14.21 -14.01
CA PHE A 222 -6.77 -14.48 -12.59
C PHE A 222 -5.94 -13.53 -11.72
N ASP A 223 -4.68 -13.29 -12.07
CA ASP A 223 -3.82 -12.35 -11.36
C ASP A 223 -4.39 -10.94 -11.41
N LEU A 224 -4.84 -10.50 -12.58
CA LEU A 224 -5.47 -9.19 -12.74
C LEU A 224 -6.77 -9.07 -11.93
N PHE A 225 -7.57 -10.14 -11.86
CA PHE A 225 -8.75 -10.17 -11.00
C PHE A 225 -8.35 -10.05 -9.52
N VAL A 226 -7.32 -10.76 -9.08
CA VAL A 226 -6.81 -10.66 -7.70
C VAL A 226 -6.24 -9.27 -7.43
N ILE A 227 -5.42 -8.72 -8.34
CA ILE A 227 -4.77 -7.41 -8.19
C ILE A 227 -5.81 -6.28 -8.15
N ILE A 228 -6.75 -6.25 -9.08
CA ILE A 228 -7.69 -5.14 -9.28
C ILE A 228 -8.96 -5.36 -8.46
N GLY A 229 -9.58 -6.52 -8.58
CA GLY A 229 -10.85 -6.83 -7.91
C GLY A 229 -10.66 -6.98 -6.40
N LEU A 230 -9.88 -7.98 -6.00
CA LEU A 230 -9.70 -8.30 -4.58
C LEU A 230 -8.77 -7.30 -3.89
N GLY A 231 -7.56 -7.11 -4.41
CA GLY A 231 -6.52 -6.31 -3.78
C GLY A 231 -6.72 -4.81 -3.87
N THR A 232 -7.65 -4.32 -4.70
CA THR A 232 -7.97 -2.89 -4.75
C THR A 232 -9.39 -2.66 -4.28
N VAL A 233 -10.40 -3.14 -5.00
CA VAL A 233 -11.79 -2.77 -4.70
C VAL A 233 -12.28 -3.40 -3.39
N VAL A 234 -12.17 -4.73 -3.27
CA VAL A 234 -12.63 -5.44 -2.06
C VAL A 234 -11.81 -5.04 -0.83
N ALA A 235 -10.49 -4.98 -0.96
CA ALA A 235 -9.61 -4.60 0.15
C ALA A 235 -9.88 -3.19 0.66
N PHE A 236 -9.93 -2.18 -0.22
CA PHE A 236 -10.23 -0.80 0.21
C PHE A 236 -11.65 -0.66 0.76
N PHE A 237 -12.62 -1.38 0.22
CA PHE A 237 -14.00 -1.38 0.74
C PHE A 237 -14.06 -1.98 2.14
N ALA A 238 -13.47 -3.17 2.34
CA ALA A 238 -13.43 -3.87 3.62
C ALA A 238 -12.68 -3.05 4.69
N PHE A 239 -11.51 -2.53 4.33
CA PHE A 239 -10.73 -1.64 5.21
C PHE A 239 -11.52 -0.41 5.61
N ALA A 240 -12.15 0.25 4.63
CA ALA A 240 -12.95 1.45 4.86
C ALA A 240 -14.17 1.20 5.77
N LEU A 241 -14.77 0.02 5.73
CA LEU A 241 -15.84 -0.37 6.64
C LEU A 241 -15.31 -0.67 8.04
N GLY A 242 -14.21 -1.41 8.15
CA GLY A 242 -13.60 -1.77 9.43
C GLY A 242 -13.14 -0.55 10.25
N LEU A 243 -12.54 0.45 9.57
CA LEU A 243 -12.07 1.69 10.19
C LEU A 243 -13.14 2.48 10.95
N ARG A 244 -14.41 2.26 10.69
CA ARG A 244 -15.49 2.97 11.40
C ARG A 244 -15.67 2.50 12.85
N TRP A 245 -15.17 1.32 13.18
CA TRP A 245 -15.44 0.61 14.44
C TRP A 245 -14.18 0.28 15.23
N LEU A 246 -13.01 0.53 14.65
CA LEU A 246 -11.71 0.29 15.27
C LEU A 246 -11.01 1.60 15.60
N SER A 247 -10.32 1.61 16.72
CA SER A 247 -9.39 2.68 17.05
C SER A 247 -8.19 2.66 16.08
N PRO A 248 -7.47 3.78 15.91
CA PRO A 248 -6.25 3.81 15.11
C PRO A 248 -5.20 2.77 15.53
N ALA A 249 -5.10 2.50 16.85
CA ALA A 249 -4.18 1.50 17.39
C ALA A 249 -4.59 0.08 16.99
N GLU A 250 -5.86 -0.28 17.14
CA GLU A 250 -6.39 -1.58 16.73
C GLU A 250 -6.25 -1.81 15.23
N THR A 251 -6.53 -0.77 14.44
CA THR A 251 -6.35 -0.83 12.98
C THR A 251 -4.89 -1.11 12.60
N ALA A 252 -3.95 -0.41 13.21
CA ALA A 252 -2.53 -0.60 12.92
C ALA A 252 -2.04 -2.00 13.32
N ILE A 253 -2.48 -2.52 14.48
CA ILE A 253 -2.18 -3.88 14.92
C ILE A 253 -2.77 -4.91 13.95
N THR A 254 -4.03 -4.71 13.54
CA THR A 254 -4.70 -5.65 12.64
C THR A 254 -4.10 -5.61 11.24
N ALA A 255 -3.65 -4.45 10.77
CA ALA A 255 -3.02 -4.29 9.46
C ALA A 255 -1.65 -4.98 9.34
N THR A 256 -1.00 -5.39 10.46
CA THR A 256 0.23 -6.18 10.40
C THR A 256 0.04 -7.57 9.79
N ILE A 257 -1.21 -7.98 9.56
CA ILE A 257 -1.50 -9.21 8.80
C ILE A 257 -0.92 -9.16 7.37
N GLU A 258 -0.80 -7.98 6.77
CA GLU A 258 -0.33 -7.83 5.39
C GLU A 258 1.10 -8.37 5.18
N PRO A 259 2.14 -7.93 5.90
CA PRO A 259 3.47 -8.50 5.75
C PRO A 259 3.54 -9.97 6.18
N VAL A 260 2.77 -10.39 7.19
CA VAL A 260 2.70 -11.80 7.62
C VAL A 260 2.12 -12.66 6.51
N ALA A 261 0.99 -12.24 5.92
CA ALA A 261 0.36 -12.95 4.82
C ALA A 261 1.25 -12.97 3.57
N SER A 262 1.94 -11.86 3.25
CA SER A 262 2.83 -11.78 2.09
C SER A 262 3.99 -12.78 2.19
N VAL A 263 4.64 -12.87 3.37
CA VAL A 263 5.69 -13.87 3.63
C VAL A 263 5.14 -15.29 3.57
N SER A 264 3.93 -15.52 4.12
CA SER A 264 3.28 -16.83 4.08
C SER A 264 2.95 -17.26 2.65
N PHE A 265 2.42 -16.35 1.83
CA PHE A 265 2.12 -16.65 0.42
C PHE A 265 3.40 -16.90 -0.40
N ALA A 266 4.48 -16.13 -0.15
CA ALA A 266 5.76 -16.37 -0.79
C ALA A 266 6.30 -17.77 -0.49
N TRP A 267 6.19 -18.22 0.75
CA TRP A 267 6.58 -19.57 1.15
C TRP A 267 5.66 -20.64 0.54
N LEU A 268 4.33 -20.47 0.62
CA LEU A 268 3.36 -21.47 0.19
C LEU A 268 3.26 -21.61 -1.33
N ILE A 269 3.34 -20.50 -2.08
CA ILE A 269 3.08 -20.47 -3.52
C ILE A 269 4.38 -20.58 -4.31
N PHE A 270 5.42 -19.85 -3.90
CA PHE A 270 6.69 -19.81 -4.63
C PHE A 270 7.80 -20.65 -4.00
N GLY A 271 7.55 -21.29 -2.84
CA GLY A 271 8.58 -22.04 -2.12
C GLY A 271 9.74 -21.17 -1.63
N THR A 272 9.52 -19.87 -1.44
CA THR A 272 10.58 -18.94 -1.00
C THR A 272 11.00 -19.27 0.43
N HIS A 273 12.28 -19.59 0.63
CA HIS A 273 12.86 -19.86 1.94
C HIS A 273 13.62 -18.65 2.46
N PHE A 274 13.28 -18.21 3.65
CA PHE A 274 14.00 -17.16 4.35
C PHE A 274 15.02 -17.79 5.30
N SER A 275 16.26 -17.31 5.30
CA SER A 275 17.25 -17.72 6.30
C SER A 275 16.77 -17.33 7.70
N PRO A 276 17.27 -17.96 8.78
CA PRO A 276 16.92 -17.56 10.14
C PRO A 276 17.18 -16.08 10.44
N VAL A 277 18.22 -15.50 9.83
CA VAL A 277 18.55 -14.08 9.96
C VAL A 277 17.51 -13.21 9.27
N GLN A 278 17.11 -13.56 8.05
CA GLN A 278 16.05 -12.87 7.32
C GLN A 278 14.70 -12.95 8.05
N ALA A 279 14.35 -14.14 8.58
CA ALA A 279 13.15 -14.33 9.38
C ALA A 279 13.18 -13.45 10.66
N GLY A 280 14.34 -13.36 11.34
CA GLY A 280 14.54 -12.42 12.44
C GLY A 280 14.33 -10.96 12.03
N GLY A 281 14.81 -10.58 10.85
CA GLY A 281 14.58 -9.26 10.25
C GLY A 281 13.09 -8.95 10.01
N ILE A 282 12.35 -9.90 9.42
CA ILE A 282 10.90 -9.80 9.22
C ILE A 282 10.16 -9.59 10.53
N VAL A 283 10.48 -10.40 11.55
CA VAL A 283 9.88 -10.29 12.89
C VAL A 283 10.16 -8.92 13.50
N LEU A 284 11.39 -8.39 13.37
CA LEU A 284 11.72 -7.04 13.87
C LEU A 284 10.92 -5.95 13.19
N VAL A 285 10.71 -6.02 11.88
CA VAL A 285 9.85 -5.05 11.16
C VAL A 285 8.40 -5.12 11.66
N ILE A 286 7.86 -6.33 11.84
CA ILE A 286 6.50 -6.53 12.37
C ILE A 286 6.38 -5.96 13.79
N LEU A 287 7.35 -6.22 14.67
CA LEU A 287 7.38 -5.67 16.02
C LEU A 287 7.50 -4.15 16.02
N ALA A 288 8.25 -3.57 15.07
CA ALA A 288 8.35 -2.12 14.91
C ALA A 288 6.99 -1.48 14.60
N ILE A 289 6.14 -2.14 13.81
CA ILE A 289 4.77 -1.64 13.51
C ILE A 289 3.88 -1.69 14.76
N LEU A 290 4.05 -2.70 15.60
CA LEU A 290 3.23 -2.93 16.80
C LEU A 290 3.62 -2.01 17.97
N THR A 291 4.91 -1.71 18.12
CA THR A 291 5.47 -0.99 19.27
C THR A 291 4.81 0.36 19.58
N PRO A 292 4.59 1.29 18.62
CA PRO A 292 3.97 2.58 18.91
C PRO A 292 2.54 2.46 19.47
N ASN A 293 1.83 1.41 19.09
CA ASN A 293 0.44 1.18 19.48
C ASN A 293 0.33 0.54 20.87
N LEU A 294 1.27 -0.33 21.22
CA LEU A 294 1.33 -0.96 22.55
C LEU A 294 1.70 0.04 23.64
N LEU A 295 2.62 0.96 23.33
CA LEU A 295 3.12 1.96 24.28
C LEU A 295 2.16 3.17 24.42
N ARG A 296 1.25 3.41 23.49
CA ARG A 296 0.21 4.47 23.60
C ARG A 296 -0.88 4.17 24.62
N LYS A 297 -1.05 2.93 25.08
CA LYS A 297 -2.02 2.58 26.14
C LYS A 297 -1.72 3.20 27.51
N GLY A 298 -0.61 3.92 27.67
CA GLY A 298 -0.15 4.55 28.91
C GLY A 298 -0.38 6.06 29.08
N GLY A 299 -1.13 6.72 28.25
CA GLY A 299 -1.38 8.15 28.49
C GLY A 299 -1.73 8.99 27.27
N TYR A 300 -3.00 9.09 26.95
CA TYR A 300 -3.65 10.29 26.41
C TYR A 300 -5.14 10.22 26.76
N THR A 301 -5.51 10.83 27.88
CA THR A 301 -6.78 11.48 28.07
C THR A 301 -6.70 12.84 27.41
#